data_5d36f66060e0357b0f957bd52dc62c20
#
_entry.id   5d36f66060e0357b0f957bd52dc62c20
#
_cell.length_a   1.000
_cell.length_b   1.000
_cell.length_c   1.000
_cell.angle_alpha   90.00
_cell.angle_beta   90.00
_cell.angle_gamma   90.00
#
_symmetry.space_group_name_H-M   'P 1'
#
loop_
_entity.id
_entity.type
_entity.pdbx_description
1 polymer ?
#
loop_
_entity_poly.entity_id
_entity_poly.type
_entity_poly.pdbx_seq_one_letter_code
_entity_poly.pdbx_strand_id
1 'polypeptide(L)'
;MDIGNPVIQLCLEGTRAEFEHKKEEARAFYQQAWEIHIDDYEACIAAHYLARLQKTAEDTLQWNLTALEHAFAVNDESVESFLPSLYLNLGHSYETLGNNAEAKKYYQLAAALGVIHQATNIPQSNFENQKS
;
A
#
# COMPACT_ATOMS: atom_id res chain seq x y z
N MET A 1 11.91 -4.92 8.36
CA MET A 1 11.38 -6.15 7.73
C MET A 1 12.42 -7.25 7.77
N ASP A 2 11.97 -8.46 7.88
CA ASP A 2 12.86 -9.62 7.89
C ASP A 2 13.26 -9.97 6.45
N ILE A 3 14.48 -9.62 6.06
CA ILE A 3 14.93 -9.84 4.70
C ILE A 3 15.21 -11.31 4.37
N GLY A 4 15.18 -12.19 5.38
CA GLY A 4 15.26 -13.64 5.14
C GLY A 4 13.92 -14.26 4.78
N ASN A 5 12.83 -13.54 4.95
CA ASN A 5 11.50 -14.05 4.68
C ASN A 5 11.27 -14.19 3.17
N PRO A 6 10.85 -15.39 2.69
CA PRO A 6 10.67 -15.60 1.25
C PRO A 6 9.68 -14.63 0.59
N VAL A 7 8.59 -14.28 1.27
CA VAL A 7 7.62 -13.34 0.72
C VAL A 7 8.27 -11.97 0.55
N ILE A 8 8.98 -11.52 1.56
CA ILE A 8 9.66 -10.23 1.50
C ILE A 8 10.73 -10.22 0.41
N GLN A 9 11.48 -11.32 0.27
CA GLN A 9 12.48 -11.41 -0.79
C GLN A 9 11.87 -11.31 -2.17
N LEU A 10 10.73 -11.96 -2.39
CA LEU A 10 10.04 -11.85 -3.68
C LEU A 10 9.56 -10.43 -3.93
N CYS A 11 9.08 -9.74 -2.89
CA CYS A 11 8.67 -8.35 -3.04
C CYS A 11 9.85 -7.45 -3.35
N LEU A 12 11.02 -7.72 -2.79
CA LEU A 12 12.23 -6.98 -3.10
C LEU A 12 12.66 -7.20 -4.55
N GLU A 13 12.58 -8.45 -5.03
CA GLU A 13 12.87 -8.74 -6.43
C GLU A 13 11.88 -8.03 -7.36
N GLY A 14 10.60 -8.01 -6.98
CA GLY A 14 9.60 -7.29 -7.74
C GLY A 14 9.90 -5.79 -7.80
N THR A 15 10.30 -5.22 -6.66
CA THR A 15 10.64 -3.81 -6.61
C THR A 15 11.83 -3.50 -7.50
N ARG A 16 12.85 -4.39 -7.51
CA ARG A 16 13.99 -4.23 -8.41
C ARG A 16 13.53 -4.25 -9.86
N ALA A 17 12.65 -5.19 -10.20
CA ALA A 17 12.15 -5.29 -11.58
C ALA A 17 11.36 -4.02 -11.96
N GLU A 18 10.55 -3.48 -11.04
CA GLU A 18 9.85 -2.22 -11.29
C GLU A 18 10.84 -1.10 -11.58
N PHE A 19 11.89 -1.03 -10.79
CA PHE A 19 12.91 0.01 -10.94
C PHE A 19 13.60 -0.10 -12.31
N GLU A 20 13.73 -1.31 -12.85
CA GLU A 20 14.31 -1.56 -14.16
C GLU A 20 13.28 -1.49 -15.28
N HIS A 21 12.07 -1.02 -14.99
CA HIS A 21 10.97 -0.88 -15.95
C HIS A 21 10.50 -2.22 -16.52
N LYS A 22 10.62 -3.29 -15.73
CA LYS A 22 10.18 -4.63 -16.12
C LYS A 22 8.89 -4.96 -15.38
N LYS A 23 7.82 -4.27 -15.74
CA LYS A 23 6.55 -4.33 -15.02
C LYS A 23 5.95 -5.72 -14.94
N GLU A 24 5.99 -6.48 -16.03
CA GLU A 24 5.38 -7.81 -16.02
C GLU A 24 6.16 -8.77 -15.14
N GLU A 25 7.49 -8.66 -15.14
CA GLU A 25 8.31 -9.45 -14.22
C GLU A 25 8.04 -9.08 -12.78
N ALA A 26 7.92 -7.79 -12.51
CA ALA A 26 7.60 -7.31 -11.15
C ALA A 26 6.27 -7.88 -10.68
N ARG A 27 5.25 -7.82 -11.54
CA ARG A 27 3.94 -8.36 -11.19
C ARG A 27 4.02 -9.85 -10.89
N ALA A 28 4.79 -10.60 -11.67
CA ALA A 28 4.97 -12.03 -11.45
C ALA A 28 5.61 -12.31 -10.10
N PHE A 29 6.61 -11.53 -9.69
CA PHE A 29 7.21 -11.68 -8.38
C PHE A 29 6.21 -11.41 -7.27
N TYR A 30 5.41 -10.34 -7.39
CA TYR A 30 4.42 -10.01 -6.37
C TYR A 30 3.31 -11.06 -6.31
N GLN A 31 2.89 -11.58 -7.45
CA GLN A 31 1.89 -12.65 -7.48
C GLN A 31 2.44 -13.91 -6.81
N GLN A 32 3.69 -14.25 -7.07
CA GLN A 32 4.34 -15.38 -6.43
C GLN A 32 4.41 -15.20 -4.92
N ALA A 33 4.72 -13.98 -4.47
CA ALA A 33 4.76 -13.67 -3.05
C ALA A 33 3.39 -13.93 -2.42
N TRP A 34 2.33 -13.49 -3.08
CA TRP A 34 0.97 -13.75 -2.60
C TRP A 34 0.68 -15.25 -2.52
N GLU A 35 1.11 -16.01 -3.52
CA GLU A 35 0.82 -17.44 -3.59
C GLU A 35 1.51 -18.24 -2.49
N ILE A 36 2.65 -17.77 -2.00
CA ILE A 36 3.38 -18.53 -0.98
C ILE A 36 3.20 -17.99 0.44
N HIS A 37 2.41 -16.93 0.64
CA HIS A 37 2.24 -16.40 1.98
C HIS A 37 1.59 -17.44 2.89
N ILE A 38 1.96 -17.43 4.17
CA ILE A 38 1.44 -18.38 5.15
C ILE A 38 0.75 -17.70 6.34
N ASP A 39 0.84 -16.39 6.46
CA ASP A 39 0.20 -15.68 7.57
C ASP A 39 -0.30 -14.32 7.11
N ASP A 40 -1.04 -13.64 7.99
CA ASP A 40 -1.66 -12.36 7.66
C ASP A 40 -0.65 -11.26 7.42
N TYR A 41 0.47 -11.27 8.13
CA TYR A 41 1.52 -10.30 7.93
C TYR A 41 2.05 -10.37 6.50
N GLU A 42 2.37 -11.58 6.05
CA GLU A 42 2.88 -11.79 4.69
C GLU A 42 1.82 -11.46 3.65
N ALA A 43 0.57 -11.82 3.91
CA ALA A 43 -0.53 -11.52 3.01
C ALA A 43 -0.70 -10.00 2.85
N CYS A 44 -0.60 -9.26 3.95
CA CYS A 44 -0.69 -7.80 3.92
C CYS A 44 0.39 -7.22 3.01
N ILE A 45 1.62 -7.66 3.17
CA ILE A 45 2.74 -7.15 2.39
C ILE A 45 2.57 -7.48 0.90
N ALA A 46 2.27 -8.74 0.60
CA ALA A 46 2.11 -9.16 -0.79
C ALA A 46 0.96 -8.42 -1.48
N ALA A 47 -0.17 -8.28 -0.79
CA ALA A 47 -1.33 -7.57 -1.34
C ALA A 47 -1.01 -6.10 -1.61
N HIS A 48 -0.27 -5.47 -0.69
CA HIS A 48 0.14 -4.09 -0.86
C HIS A 48 0.95 -3.89 -2.14
N TYR A 49 1.91 -4.79 -2.38
CA TYR A 49 2.72 -4.69 -3.59
C TYR A 49 1.91 -5.03 -4.84
N LEU A 50 1.03 -6.02 -4.77
CA LEU A 50 0.18 -6.35 -5.91
C LEU A 50 -0.71 -5.18 -6.34
N ALA A 51 -1.20 -4.41 -5.37
CA ALA A 51 -2.06 -3.27 -5.66
C ALA A 51 -1.37 -2.26 -6.58
N ARG A 52 -0.04 -2.19 -6.54
CA ARG A 52 0.73 -1.21 -7.31
C ARG A 52 0.69 -1.46 -8.81
N LEU A 53 0.48 -2.70 -9.24
CA LEU A 53 0.65 -3.07 -10.64
C LEU A 53 -0.61 -3.70 -11.24
N GLN A 54 -1.77 -3.29 -10.76
CA GLN A 54 -3.02 -3.77 -11.32
C GLN A 54 -3.40 -2.96 -12.57
N LYS A 55 -4.18 -3.58 -13.44
CA LYS A 55 -4.54 -2.97 -14.73
C LYS A 55 -5.74 -2.05 -14.63
N THR A 56 -6.58 -2.25 -13.62
CA THR A 56 -7.78 -1.41 -13.44
C THR A 56 -7.78 -0.78 -12.08
N ALA A 57 -8.46 0.36 -11.96
CA ALA A 57 -8.61 1.05 -10.68
C ALA A 57 -9.39 0.20 -9.69
N GLU A 58 -10.37 -0.57 -10.17
CA GLU A 58 -11.16 -1.45 -9.32
C GLU A 58 -10.29 -2.55 -8.70
N ASP A 59 -9.42 -3.15 -9.49
CA ASP A 59 -8.54 -4.20 -8.98
C ASP A 59 -7.53 -3.63 -8.00
N THR A 60 -7.02 -2.42 -8.26
CA THR A 60 -6.14 -1.73 -7.34
C THR A 60 -6.83 -1.54 -5.99
N LEU A 61 -8.08 -1.11 -6.01
CA LEU A 61 -8.85 -0.93 -4.79
C LEU A 61 -9.00 -2.24 -4.03
N GLN A 62 -9.35 -3.32 -4.75
CA GLN A 62 -9.56 -4.61 -4.09
C GLN A 62 -8.30 -5.12 -3.41
N TRP A 63 -7.14 -4.98 -4.06
CA TRP A 63 -5.89 -5.40 -3.43
C TRP A 63 -5.53 -4.52 -2.24
N ASN A 64 -5.80 -3.22 -2.31
CA ASN A 64 -5.58 -2.34 -1.17
C ASN A 64 -6.49 -2.68 0.01
N LEU A 65 -7.75 -3.03 -0.26
CA LEU A 65 -8.66 -3.47 0.79
C LEU A 65 -8.20 -4.80 1.40
N THR A 66 -7.73 -5.72 0.56
CA THR A 66 -7.19 -6.99 1.03
C THR A 66 -6.00 -6.77 1.95
N ALA A 67 -5.10 -5.85 1.58
CA ALA A 67 -3.95 -5.54 2.43
C ALA A 67 -4.40 -5.03 3.79
N LEU A 68 -5.36 -4.12 3.81
CA LEU A 68 -5.85 -3.57 5.08
C LEU A 68 -6.53 -4.63 5.93
N GLU A 69 -7.32 -5.50 5.32
CA GLU A 69 -7.99 -6.58 6.03
C GLU A 69 -6.98 -7.48 6.75
N HIS A 70 -5.91 -7.85 6.06
CA HIS A 70 -4.89 -8.70 6.67
C HIS A 70 -4.09 -7.95 7.73
N ALA A 71 -3.86 -6.65 7.53
CA ALA A 71 -3.20 -5.84 8.56
C ALA A 71 -4.00 -5.85 9.87
N PHE A 72 -5.31 -5.70 9.77
CA PHE A 72 -6.16 -5.75 10.96
C PHE A 72 -6.15 -7.12 11.62
N ALA A 73 -6.02 -8.19 10.83
CA ALA A 73 -5.95 -9.54 11.39
C ALA A 73 -4.67 -9.75 12.20
N VAL A 74 -3.55 -9.14 11.77
CA VAL A 74 -2.31 -9.19 12.55
C VAL A 74 -2.46 -8.43 13.87
N ASN A 75 -2.97 -7.22 13.81
CA ASN A 75 -3.34 -6.38 14.96
C ASN A 75 -2.23 -6.25 16.00
N ASP A 76 -0.99 -6.04 15.56
CA ASP A 76 0.11 -5.76 16.47
C ASP A 76 1.05 -4.72 15.86
N GLU A 77 2.11 -4.38 16.57
CA GLU A 77 2.99 -3.28 16.16
C GLU A 77 3.76 -3.57 14.87
N SER A 78 3.80 -4.84 14.43
CA SER A 78 4.51 -5.15 13.18
C SER A 78 3.80 -4.53 11.96
N VAL A 79 2.50 -4.26 12.05
CA VAL A 79 1.75 -3.64 10.95
C VAL A 79 1.37 -2.19 11.23
N GLU A 80 1.54 -1.70 12.47
CA GLU A 80 1.13 -0.33 12.80
C GLU A 80 1.81 0.70 11.93
N SER A 81 3.09 0.49 11.61
CA SER A 81 3.82 1.42 10.78
C SER A 81 3.34 1.42 9.33
N PHE A 82 2.62 0.39 8.90
CA PHE A 82 2.08 0.29 7.54
C PHE A 82 0.73 0.98 7.39
N LEU A 83 -0.02 1.12 8.49
CA LEU A 83 -1.40 1.60 8.40
C LEU A 83 -1.55 2.96 7.72
N PRO A 84 -0.70 3.96 8.03
CA PRO A 84 -0.83 5.24 7.34
C PRO A 84 -0.73 5.11 5.82
N SER A 85 0.23 4.32 5.35
CA SER A 85 0.40 4.10 3.91
C SER A 85 -0.78 3.36 3.30
N LEU A 86 -1.31 2.36 4.02
CA LEU A 86 -2.48 1.62 3.54
C LEU A 86 -3.69 2.53 3.42
N TYR A 87 -3.91 3.40 4.40
CA TYR A 87 -5.01 4.36 4.36
C TYR A 87 -4.84 5.34 3.21
N LEU A 88 -3.62 5.85 2.99
CA LEU A 88 -3.37 6.75 1.87
C LEU A 88 -3.65 6.08 0.53
N ASN A 89 -3.21 4.84 0.39
CA ASN A 89 -3.45 4.09 -0.85
C ASN A 89 -4.94 3.89 -1.09
N LEU A 90 -5.71 3.61 -0.03
CA LEU A 90 -7.15 3.50 -0.16
C LEU A 90 -7.80 4.84 -0.51
N GLY A 91 -7.33 5.92 0.10
CA GLY A 91 -7.81 7.24 -0.25
C GLY A 91 -7.61 7.53 -1.73
N HIS A 92 -6.41 7.26 -2.24
CA HIS A 92 -6.11 7.44 -3.67
C HIS A 92 -6.98 6.55 -4.55
N SER A 93 -7.19 5.30 -4.15
CA SER A 93 -8.01 4.37 -4.94
C SER A 93 -9.44 4.84 -5.05
N TYR A 94 -10.03 5.26 -3.94
CA TYR A 94 -11.41 5.76 -3.96
C TYR A 94 -11.51 7.07 -4.73
N GLU A 95 -10.52 7.95 -4.59
CA GLU A 95 -10.52 9.21 -5.32
C GLU A 95 -10.47 8.95 -6.82
N THR A 96 -9.63 8.03 -7.26
CA THR A 96 -9.52 7.66 -8.67
C THR A 96 -10.85 7.14 -9.21
N LEU A 97 -11.61 6.44 -8.38
CA LEU A 97 -12.90 5.90 -8.76
C LEU A 97 -14.05 6.90 -8.59
N GLY A 98 -13.74 8.12 -8.17
CA GLY A 98 -14.76 9.16 -8.02
C GLY A 98 -15.53 9.11 -6.72
N ASN A 99 -15.16 8.22 -5.79
CA ASN A 99 -15.83 8.13 -4.50
C ASN A 99 -15.12 9.02 -3.49
N ASN A 100 -15.41 10.30 -3.55
CA ASN A 100 -14.71 11.31 -2.75
C ASN A 100 -15.03 11.21 -1.27
N ALA A 101 -16.20 10.73 -0.90
CA ALA A 101 -16.57 10.57 0.50
C ALA A 101 -15.70 9.51 1.18
N GLU A 102 -15.53 8.36 0.53
CA GLU A 102 -14.65 7.32 1.07
C GLU A 102 -13.19 7.75 1.04
N ALA A 103 -12.78 8.44 -0.02
CA ALA A 103 -11.41 8.95 -0.10
C ALA A 103 -11.10 9.84 1.09
N LYS A 104 -11.99 10.77 1.39
CA LYS A 104 -11.81 11.70 2.51
C LYS A 104 -11.69 10.95 3.83
N LYS A 105 -12.52 9.94 4.03
CA LYS A 105 -12.50 9.12 5.24
C LYS A 105 -11.12 8.50 5.45
N TYR A 106 -10.54 7.90 4.41
CA TYR A 106 -9.26 7.24 4.55
C TYR A 106 -8.11 8.23 4.69
N TYR A 107 -8.19 9.38 4.02
CA TYR A 107 -7.19 10.43 4.24
C TYR A 107 -7.23 10.94 5.68
N GLN A 108 -8.42 11.06 6.26
CA GLN A 108 -8.55 11.49 7.65
C GLN A 108 -7.98 10.43 8.62
N LEU A 109 -8.20 9.15 8.32
CA LEU A 109 -7.61 8.09 9.13
C LEU A 109 -6.09 8.13 9.08
N ALA A 110 -5.51 8.36 7.91
CA ALA A 110 -4.07 8.49 7.78
C ALA A 110 -3.54 9.69 8.56
N ALA A 111 -4.23 10.81 8.46
CA ALA A 111 -3.84 12.03 9.18
C ALA A 111 -3.87 11.82 10.69
N ALA A 112 -4.86 11.09 11.19
CA ALA A 112 -4.98 10.80 12.61
C ALA A 112 -3.78 10.00 13.13
N LEU A 113 -3.10 9.26 12.24
CA LEU A 113 -1.92 8.51 12.61
C LEU A 113 -0.63 9.30 12.37
N GLY A 114 -0.73 10.59 12.10
CA GLY A 114 0.44 11.46 12.00
C GLY A 114 1.06 11.56 10.61
N VAL A 115 0.44 10.97 9.61
CA VAL A 115 1.00 10.98 8.25
C VAL A 115 1.06 12.38 7.67
N ILE A 116 0.25 13.28 8.18
CA ILE A 116 0.24 14.66 7.72
C ILE A 116 1.60 15.33 7.90
N HIS A 117 2.40 14.86 8.86
CA HIS A 117 3.75 15.39 9.05
C HIS A 117 4.60 15.15 7.82
N GLN A 118 4.47 13.98 7.23
CA GLN A 118 5.23 13.64 6.03
C GLN A 118 4.78 14.49 4.86
N ALA A 119 3.48 14.73 4.75
CA ALA A 119 2.95 15.56 3.69
C ALA A 119 3.45 16.99 3.80
N THR A 120 3.51 17.53 5.02
CA THR A 120 3.98 18.89 5.23
C THR A 120 5.49 19.02 5.02
N ASN A 121 6.21 17.94 5.25
CA ASN A 121 7.65 17.95 5.04
C ASN A 121 8.02 17.90 3.57
N ILE A 122 7.05 17.60 2.73
CA ILE A 122 7.24 17.65 1.31
C ILE A 122 6.92 19.08 0.93
N PRO A 123 7.53 19.92 1.14
CA PRO A 123 7.07 21.23 1.23
C PRO A 123 6.12 21.85 0.33
N GLN A 124 5.53 21.50 1.05
CA GLN A 124 4.51 21.80 0.90
C GLN A 124 4.21 22.59 0.49
N SER A 125 4.78 22.63 0.47
CA SER A 125 4.26 23.27 0.23
C SER A 125 3.54 23.48 -0.35
N ASN A 126 3.60 23.15 -0.57
CA ASN A 126 2.67 23.29 -0.91
C ASN A 126 1.78 23.19 -0.89
N PHE A 127 1.74 22.68 -0.58
CA PHE A 127 0.64 22.70 -0.29
C PHE A 127 0.18 23.21 0.11
N GLU A 128 0.63 23.38 0.45
CA GLU A 128 0.00 23.84 1.03
C GLU A 128 -0.48 24.44 0.91
N ASN A 129 -0.12 24.48 0.68
CA ASN A 129 -0.71 24.96 0.58
C ASN A 129 -1.40 24.79 0.16
N GLN A 130 -1.30 24.04 0.02
CA GLN A 130 -1.95 23.74 -0.08
C GLN A 130 -2.75 23.41 -0.03
N LYS A 131 -2.74 23.38 0.01
CA LYS A 131 -3.46 23.12 0.26
C LYS A 131 -4.09 22.94 0.58
N SER A 132 -3.52 22.52 0.76
CA SER A 132 -4.14 22.38 1.15
C SER A 132 -4.55 22.42 1.37
#